data_20bd6bfdf3d1b970163c0f9d5778bd0d
#
_entry.id   20bd6bfdf3d1b970163c0f9d5778bd0d
#
_cell.length_a   1.000
_cell.length_b   1.000
_cell.length_c   1.000
_cell.angle_alpha   90.00
_cell.angle_beta   90.00
_cell.angle_gamma   90.00
#
_symmetry.space_group_name_H-M   'P 1'
#
loop_
_entity.id
_entity.type
_entity.pdbx_description
1 polymer ?
#
loop_
_entity_poly.entity_id
_entity_poly.type
_entity_poly.pdbx_seq_one_letter_code
_entity_poly.pdbx_strand_id
1 'polypeptide(L)'
;MRYYSNSRKIYAIGSLICGILLLLWPVSALRIVSYAVGITIMAGGIASVLTQLRNRRRGNGSVTSMIVAVLITLVGGWIFVNPENFASIIPTAVGYLITISGIINLLETFTLSRAHYRKWWVSLLAAVLTIVLGLTLVNHAFGIAATMVRIGGVALLFNGISDLWINRRVDQYAKNLRRNNRAAGRGSSSGSGGTGSSRRDTSDPDIIDAENYREL
;
A
#
# COMPACT_ATOMS: atom_id res chain seq x y z
N MET A 1 7.00 4.56 -28.38
CA MET A 1 7.55 4.85 -27.03
C MET A 1 7.09 6.17 -26.36
N ARG A 2 6.15 6.93 -26.92
CA ARG A 2 5.59 8.15 -26.25
C ARG A 2 4.52 7.84 -25.19
N TYR A 3 3.89 6.68 -25.22
CA TYR A 3 2.78 6.33 -24.32
C TYR A 3 3.25 6.02 -22.89
N TYR A 4 4.45 5.45 -22.73
CA TYR A 4 4.99 5.00 -21.42
C TYR A 4 5.45 6.16 -20.52
N SER A 5 5.88 7.29 -21.08
CA SER A 5 6.35 8.45 -20.32
C SER A 5 5.20 9.25 -19.67
N ASN A 6 4.03 9.27 -20.30
CA ASN A 6 2.89 10.04 -19.82
C ASN A 6 2.19 9.34 -18.64
N SER A 7 2.12 8.01 -18.68
CA SER A 7 1.49 7.22 -17.61
C SER A 7 2.22 7.37 -16.26
N ARG A 8 3.55 7.35 -16.25
CA ARG A 8 4.34 7.52 -15.01
C ARG A 8 4.15 8.90 -14.37
N LYS A 9 3.99 9.97 -15.15
CA LYS A 9 3.73 11.32 -14.63
C LYS A 9 2.36 11.39 -13.98
N ILE A 10 1.37 10.72 -14.55
CA ILE A 10 0.00 10.64 -13.99
C ILE A 10 0.01 9.89 -12.66
N TYR A 11 0.73 8.78 -12.56
CA TYR A 11 0.86 8.04 -11.29
C TYR A 11 1.57 8.86 -10.21
N ALA A 12 2.67 9.55 -10.53
CA ALA A 12 3.41 10.39 -9.58
C ALA A 12 2.56 11.57 -9.08
N ILE A 13 1.82 12.22 -9.97
CA ILE A 13 0.91 13.32 -9.59
C ILE A 13 -0.27 12.77 -8.78
N GLY A 14 -0.84 11.63 -9.17
CA GLY A 14 -1.92 10.97 -8.44
C GLY A 14 -1.49 10.57 -7.02
N SER A 15 -0.30 9.97 -6.86
CA SER A 15 0.27 9.62 -5.56
C SER A 15 0.48 10.86 -4.67
N LEU A 16 0.96 11.96 -5.25
CA LEU A 16 1.19 13.20 -4.52
C LEU A 16 -0.12 13.83 -4.05
N ILE A 17 -1.13 13.91 -4.92
CA ILE A 17 -2.47 14.44 -4.57
C ILE A 17 -3.11 13.56 -3.49
N CYS A 18 -3.06 12.24 -3.66
CA CYS A 18 -3.60 11.28 -2.69
C CYS A 18 -2.90 11.42 -1.34
N GLY A 19 -1.56 11.52 -1.32
CA GLY A 19 -0.78 11.72 -0.09
C GLY A 19 -1.17 13.01 0.65
N ILE A 20 -1.34 14.13 -0.07
CA ILE A 20 -1.79 15.41 0.51
C ILE A 20 -3.20 15.26 1.09
N LEU A 21 -4.11 14.62 0.36
CA LEU A 21 -5.49 14.43 0.80
C LEU A 21 -5.57 13.60 2.09
N LEU A 22 -4.80 12.50 2.15
CA LEU A 22 -4.73 11.64 3.34
C LEU A 22 -4.11 12.36 4.54
N LEU A 23 -3.16 13.26 4.31
CA LEU A 23 -2.52 14.04 5.37
C LEU A 23 -3.47 15.09 5.96
N LEU A 24 -4.21 15.80 5.11
CA LEU A 24 -5.10 16.88 5.52
C LEU A 24 -6.39 16.35 6.16
N TRP A 25 -6.98 15.28 5.60
CA TRP A 25 -8.28 14.74 6.04
C TRP A 25 -8.24 13.22 6.29
N PRO A 26 -7.42 12.73 7.23
CA PRO A 26 -7.27 11.28 7.48
C PRO A 26 -8.58 10.63 7.96
N VAL A 27 -9.36 11.34 8.79
CA VAL A 27 -10.66 10.87 9.31
C VAL A 27 -11.68 10.70 8.16
N SER A 28 -11.76 11.69 7.28
CA SER A 28 -12.65 11.64 6.12
C SER A 28 -12.25 10.52 5.16
N ALA A 29 -10.95 10.31 4.96
CA ALA A 29 -10.45 9.22 4.15
C ALA A 29 -10.87 7.85 4.71
N LEU A 30 -10.71 7.63 6.02
CA LEU A 30 -11.16 6.39 6.69
C LEU A 30 -12.67 6.17 6.51
N ARG A 31 -13.49 7.22 6.70
CA ARG A 31 -14.94 7.11 6.52
C ARG A 31 -15.31 6.78 5.08
N ILE A 32 -14.69 7.44 4.09
CA ILE A 32 -14.95 7.17 2.66
C ILE A 32 -14.59 5.73 2.31
N VAL A 33 -13.45 5.23 2.76
CA VAL A 33 -13.04 3.84 2.54
C VAL A 33 -14.04 2.88 3.20
N SER A 34 -14.43 3.14 4.44
CA SER A 34 -15.42 2.31 5.16
C SER A 34 -16.77 2.29 4.45
N TYR A 35 -17.25 3.45 3.97
CA TYR A 35 -18.48 3.51 3.17
C TYR A 35 -18.35 2.73 1.85
N ALA A 36 -17.24 2.86 1.14
CA ALA A 36 -17.01 2.11 -0.09
C ALA A 36 -17.03 0.60 0.15
N VAL A 37 -16.37 0.14 1.21
CA VAL A 37 -16.37 -1.28 1.62
C VAL A 37 -17.77 -1.73 2.02
N GLY A 38 -18.47 -0.96 2.85
CA GLY A 38 -19.84 -1.26 3.30
C GLY A 38 -20.81 -1.38 2.13
N ILE A 39 -20.77 -0.43 1.19
CA ILE A 39 -21.60 -0.46 -0.01
C ILE A 39 -21.29 -1.67 -0.89
N THR A 40 -20.00 -1.98 -1.08
CA THR A 40 -19.59 -3.12 -1.91
C THR A 40 -20.06 -4.45 -1.33
N ILE A 41 -19.89 -4.64 -0.02
CA ILE A 41 -20.35 -5.87 0.68
C ILE A 41 -21.87 -5.94 0.68
N MET A 42 -22.57 -4.84 0.95
CA MET A 42 -24.02 -4.78 0.95
C MET A 42 -24.60 -5.07 -0.45
N ALA A 43 -24.04 -4.47 -1.51
CA ALA A 43 -24.45 -4.73 -2.89
C ALA A 43 -24.22 -6.20 -3.29
N GLY A 44 -23.07 -6.77 -2.92
CA GLY A 44 -22.77 -8.19 -3.12
C GLY A 44 -23.72 -9.11 -2.37
N GLY A 45 -24.05 -8.77 -1.13
CA GLY A 45 -25.05 -9.48 -0.32
C GLY A 45 -26.43 -9.44 -0.95
N ILE A 46 -26.92 -8.27 -1.35
CA ILE A 46 -28.23 -8.09 -2.03
C ILE A 46 -28.25 -8.90 -3.35
N ALA A 47 -27.20 -8.80 -4.16
CA ALA A 47 -27.09 -9.58 -5.40
C ALA A 47 -27.15 -11.10 -5.14
N SER A 48 -26.50 -11.56 -4.06
CA SER A 48 -26.54 -12.94 -3.63
C SER A 48 -27.94 -13.37 -3.19
N VAL A 49 -28.67 -12.54 -2.41
CA VAL A 49 -30.06 -12.80 -2.00
C VAL A 49 -30.95 -12.92 -3.22
N LEU A 50 -30.85 -11.98 -4.19
CA LEU A 50 -31.64 -12.00 -5.42
C LEU A 50 -31.39 -13.27 -6.25
N THR A 51 -30.13 -13.68 -6.34
CA THR A 51 -29.72 -14.89 -7.04
C THR A 51 -30.30 -16.14 -6.37
N GLN A 52 -30.24 -16.22 -5.03
CA GLN A 52 -30.83 -17.34 -4.27
C GLN A 52 -32.36 -17.39 -4.39
N LEU A 53 -33.02 -16.24 -4.38
CA LEU A 53 -34.46 -16.16 -4.56
C LEU A 53 -34.88 -16.65 -5.94
N ARG A 54 -34.09 -16.32 -6.99
CA ARG A 54 -34.30 -16.80 -8.36
C ARG A 54 -34.06 -18.31 -8.47
N ASN A 55 -33.03 -18.85 -7.82
CA ASN A 55 -32.69 -20.27 -7.79
C ASN A 55 -33.75 -21.08 -7.04
N ARG A 56 -34.30 -20.53 -5.96
CA ARG A 56 -35.39 -21.19 -5.19
C ARG A 56 -36.65 -21.38 -6.03
N ARG A 57 -36.98 -20.40 -6.90
CA ARG A 57 -38.09 -20.53 -7.87
C ARG A 57 -37.85 -21.62 -8.91
N ARG A 58 -36.59 -22.04 -9.12
CA ARG A 58 -36.19 -23.11 -10.05
C ARG A 58 -35.99 -24.47 -9.38
N GLY A 59 -36.31 -24.59 -8.08
CA GLY A 59 -36.20 -25.85 -7.33
C GLY A 59 -34.80 -26.18 -6.79
N ASN A 60 -33.79 -25.33 -7.01
CA ASN A 60 -32.38 -25.59 -6.64
C ASN A 60 -31.85 -24.67 -5.52
N GLY A 61 -32.69 -24.05 -4.74
CA GLY A 61 -32.29 -23.10 -3.67
C GLY A 61 -31.92 -23.81 -2.37
N SER A 62 -30.66 -23.62 -1.89
CA SER A 62 -30.26 -24.03 -0.55
C SER A 62 -30.64 -22.96 0.49
N VAL A 63 -31.25 -23.39 1.58
CA VAL A 63 -31.61 -22.50 2.71
C VAL A 63 -30.34 -21.91 3.36
N THR A 64 -29.28 -22.69 3.46
CA THR A 64 -27.98 -22.26 4.02
C THR A 64 -27.38 -21.11 3.24
N SER A 65 -27.40 -21.17 1.90
CA SER A 65 -26.89 -20.08 1.04
C SER A 65 -27.70 -18.80 1.19
N MET A 66 -28.99 -18.90 1.44
CA MET A 66 -29.86 -17.75 1.67
C MET A 66 -29.54 -17.06 3.01
N ILE A 67 -29.34 -17.84 4.08
CA ILE A 67 -28.92 -17.31 5.38
C ILE A 67 -27.60 -16.56 5.27
N VAL A 68 -26.59 -17.17 4.60
CA VAL A 68 -25.30 -16.54 4.41
C VAL A 68 -25.42 -15.23 3.61
N ALA A 69 -26.21 -15.19 2.55
CA ALA A 69 -26.43 -13.99 1.76
C ALA A 69 -27.07 -12.85 2.57
N VAL A 70 -28.05 -13.18 3.45
CA VAL A 70 -28.65 -12.20 4.35
C VAL A 70 -27.64 -11.70 5.37
N LEU A 71 -26.83 -12.59 5.97
CA LEU A 71 -25.78 -12.19 6.92
C LEU A 71 -24.77 -11.25 6.29
N ILE A 72 -24.32 -11.53 5.07
CA ILE A 72 -23.40 -10.64 4.33
C ILE A 72 -24.03 -9.26 4.10
N THR A 73 -25.30 -9.22 3.74
CA THR A 73 -26.03 -7.95 3.56
C THR A 73 -26.12 -7.17 4.87
N LEU A 74 -26.43 -7.83 5.98
CA LEU A 74 -26.49 -7.22 7.30
C LEU A 74 -25.14 -6.66 7.75
N VAL A 75 -24.07 -7.43 7.54
CA VAL A 75 -22.69 -6.98 7.85
C VAL A 75 -22.33 -5.75 7.01
N GLY A 76 -22.59 -5.76 5.70
CA GLY A 76 -22.37 -4.59 4.83
C GLY A 76 -23.16 -3.36 5.28
N GLY A 77 -24.42 -3.55 5.66
CA GLY A 77 -25.26 -2.50 6.22
C GLY A 77 -24.73 -1.95 7.55
N TRP A 78 -24.26 -2.82 8.44
CA TRP A 78 -23.65 -2.42 9.71
C TRP A 78 -22.38 -1.58 9.51
N ILE A 79 -21.51 -1.98 8.57
CA ILE A 79 -20.30 -1.22 8.21
C ILE A 79 -20.68 0.17 7.68
N PHE A 80 -21.71 0.24 6.84
CA PHE A 80 -22.19 1.51 6.29
C PHE A 80 -22.72 2.47 7.37
N VAL A 81 -23.44 1.95 8.34
CA VAL A 81 -23.99 2.77 9.45
C VAL A 81 -22.89 3.17 10.46
N ASN A 82 -21.88 2.31 10.65
CA ASN A 82 -20.83 2.48 11.67
C ASN A 82 -19.42 2.49 11.06
N PRO A 83 -19.06 3.46 10.20
CA PRO A 83 -17.77 3.47 9.51
C PRO A 83 -16.58 3.64 10.46
N GLU A 84 -16.74 4.33 11.58
CA GLU A 84 -15.70 4.57 12.57
C GLU A 84 -15.37 3.29 13.35
N ASN A 85 -16.39 2.52 13.73
CA ASN A 85 -16.22 1.24 14.40
C ASN A 85 -15.52 0.25 13.47
N PHE A 86 -15.90 0.22 12.19
CA PHE A 86 -15.22 -0.62 11.20
C PHE A 86 -13.73 -0.25 11.05
N ALA A 87 -13.41 1.03 10.91
CA ALA A 87 -12.03 1.51 10.79
C ALA A 87 -11.18 1.21 12.03
N SER A 88 -11.81 1.12 13.21
CA SER A 88 -11.13 0.84 14.48
C SER A 88 -10.92 -0.66 14.75
N ILE A 89 -11.52 -1.58 13.98
CA ILE A 89 -11.43 -3.03 14.23
C ILE A 89 -9.97 -3.50 14.29
N ILE A 90 -9.16 -3.09 13.30
CA ILE A 90 -7.75 -3.54 13.22
C ILE A 90 -6.92 -3.02 14.40
N PRO A 91 -6.89 -1.70 14.71
CA PRO A 91 -6.18 -1.21 15.88
C PRO A 91 -6.67 -1.82 17.20
N THR A 92 -7.98 -2.03 17.33
CA THR A 92 -8.57 -2.67 18.52
C THR A 92 -8.08 -4.10 18.68
N ALA A 93 -8.11 -4.90 17.62
CA ALA A 93 -7.62 -6.29 17.64
C ALA A 93 -6.13 -6.34 18.01
N VAL A 94 -5.31 -5.47 17.43
CA VAL A 94 -3.89 -5.36 17.78
C VAL A 94 -3.72 -4.94 19.25
N GLY A 95 -4.52 -3.99 19.72
CA GLY A 95 -4.52 -3.56 21.12
C GLY A 95 -4.79 -4.70 22.10
N TYR A 96 -5.78 -5.54 21.81
CA TYR A 96 -6.04 -6.75 22.61
C TYR A 96 -4.86 -7.72 22.59
N LEU A 97 -4.25 -7.99 21.44
CA LEU A 97 -3.09 -8.88 21.34
C LEU A 97 -1.91 -8.35 22.15
N ILE A 98 -1.63 -7.05 22.09
CA ILE A 98 -0.56 -6.41 22.86
C ILE A 98 -0.87 -6.50 24.37
N THR A 99 -2.11 -6.26 24.75
CA THR A 99 -2.53 -6.37 26.17
C THR A 99 -2.36 -7.78 26.70
N ILE A 100 -2.78 -8.78 25.95
CA ILE A 100 -2.60 -10.20 26.32
C ILE A 100 -1.10 -10.54 26.43
N SER A 101 -0.29 -10.13 25.46
CA SER A 101 1.16 -10.32 25.50
C SER A 101 1.78 -9.65 26.73
N GLY A 102 1.35 -8.43 27.07
CA GLY A 102 1.80 -7.72 28.27
C GLY A 102 1.45 -8.48 29.57
N ILE A 103 0.25 -9.08 29.64
CA ILE A 103 -0.16 -9.92 30.78
C ILE A 103 0.73 -11.16 30.89
N ILE A 104 1.02 -11.84 29.78
CA ILE A 104 1.92 -12.99 29.75
C ILE A 104 3.32 -12.60 30.27
N ASN A 105 3.88 -11.50 29.74
CA ASN A 105 5.18 -10.98 30.17
C ASN A 105 5.18 -10.63 31.68
N LEU A 106 4.06 -10.14 32.19
CA LEU A 106 3.92 -9.86 33.61
C LEU A 106 4.00 -11.16 34.46
N LEU A 107 3.30 -12.22 34.04
CA LEU A 107 3.33 -13.53 34.70
C LEU A 107 4.73 -14.15 34.69
N GLU A 108 5.45 -14.04 33.55
CA GLU A 108 6.84 -14.49 33.44
C GLU A 108 7.75 -13.70 34.35
N THR A 109 7.56 -12.38 34.49
CA THR A 109 8.33 -11.52 35.37
C THR A 109 8.16 -11.93 36.85
N PHE A 110 6.95 -12.33 37.27
CA PHE A 110 6.76 -12.86 38.62
C PHE A 110 7.54 -14.17 38.85
N THR A 111 7.65 -15.03 37.85
CA THR A 111 8.46 -16.24 37.91
C THR A 111 9.94 -15.92 38.03
N LEU A 112 10.45 -14.95 37.26
CA LEU A 112 11.85 -14.47 37.31
C LEU A 112 12.17 -13.80 38.66
N SER A 113 11.24 -13.10 39.27
CA SER A 113 11.40 -12.50 40.59
C SER A 113 11.71 -13.53 41.66
N ARG A 114 11.08 -14.71 41.62
CA ARG A 114 11.36 -15.81 42.53
C ARG A 114 12.74 -16.42 42.32
N ALA A 115 13.30 -16.31 41.14
CA ALA A 115 14.65 -16.81 40.78
C ALA A 115 15.79 -15.84 41.14
N HIS A 116 15.56 -14.76 41.92
CA HIS A 116 16.56 -13.78 42.36
C HIS A 116 17.32 -13.09 41.18
N TYR A 117 16.70 -12.94 40.01
CA TYR A 117 17.34 -12.26 38.88
C TYR A 117 17.44 -10.75 39.13
N ARG A 118 18.68 -10.23 39.17
CA ARG A 118 19.00 -8.84 39.58
C ARG A 118 18.32 -7.74 38.74
N LYS A 119 17.83 -8.03 37.51
CA LYS A 119 17.19 -7.09 36.59
C LYS A 119 15.69 -7.32 36.39
N TRP A 120 15.03 -8.06 37.27
CA TRP A 120 13.59 -8.37 37.18
C TRP A 120 12.72 -7.10 37.09
N TRP A 121 13.20 -5.97 37.66
CA TRP A 121 12.48 -4.69 37.62
C TRP A 121 12.31 -4.13 36.21
N VAL A 122 13.28 -4.32 35.33
CA VAL A 122 13.23 -3.89 33.93
C VAL A 122 12.15 -4.66 33.16
N SER A 123 12.05 -5.97 33.39
CA SER A 123 10.99 -6.80 32.81
C SER A 123 9.60 -6.40 33.32
N LEU A 124 9.49 -6.06 34.63
CA LEU A 124 8.25 -5.58 35.20
C LEU A 124 7.81 -4.25 34.56
N LEU A 125 8.73 -3.31 34.43
CA LEU A 125 8.46 -2.01 33.80
C LEU A 125 8.03 -2.19 32.35
N ALA A 126 8.73 -3.05 31.59
CA ALA A 126 8.38 -3.37 30.21
C ALA A 126 6.98 -4.01 30.08
N ALA A 127 6.66 -4.95 30.96
CA ALA A 127 5.35 -5.60 30.94
C ALA A 127 4.20 -4.62 31.23
N VAL A 128 4.37 -3.77 32.27
CA VAL A 128 3.39 -2.73 32.61
C VAL A 128 3.23 -1.73 31.46
N LEU A 129 4.34 -1.28 30.87
CA LEU A 129 4.30 -0.35 29.72
C LEU A 129 3.57 -0.98 28.53
N THR A 130 3.80 -2.27 28.25
CA THR A 130 3.13 -3.01 27.17
C THR A 130 1.61 -3.08 27.41
N ILE A 131 1.18 -3.35 28.65
CA ILE A 131 -0.24 -3.37 29.00
C ILE A 131 -0.88 -1.99 28.82
N VAL A 132 -0.23 -0.94 29.30
CA VAL A 132 -0.72 0.44 29.18
C VAL A 132 -0.84 0.84 27.70
N LEU A 133 0.15 0.51 26.89
CA LEU A 133 0.11 0.76 25.44
C LEU A 133 -1.03 -0.01 24.77
N GLY A 134 -1.20 -1.29 25.08
CA GLY A 134 -2.30 -2.10 24.53
C GLY A 134 -3.67 -1.53 24.91
N LEU A 135 -3.85 -1.16 26.18
CA LEU A 135 -5.10 -0.57 26.66
C LEU A 135 -5.40 0.80 26.03
N THR A 136 -4.37 1.62 25.83
CA THR A 136 -4.49 2.91 25.12
C THR A 136 -4.91 2.68 23.66
N LEU A 137 -4.38 1.64 23.01
CA LEU A 137 -4.76 1.25 21.64
C LEU A 137 -6.24 0.88 21.55
N VAL A 138 -6.74 0.12 22.51
CA VAL A 138 -8.15 -0.28 22.55
C VAL A 138 -9.06 0.94 22.77
N ASN A 139 -8.71 1.81 23.73
CA ASN A 139 -9.55 2.97 24.07
C ASN A 139 -9.57 4.06 23.00
N HIS A 140 -8.49 4.24 22.26
CA HIS A 140 -8.33 5.28 21.23
C HIS A 140 -8.11 4.72 19.83
N ALA A 141 -8.67 3.55 19.54
CA ALA A 141 -8.43 2.80 18.30
C ALA A 141 -8.69 3.62 17.04
N PHE A 142 -9.77 4.39 16.97
CA PHE A 142 -10.10 5.23 15.83
C PHE A 142 -9.07 6.36 15.61
N GLY A 143 -8.63 7.03 16.67
CA GLY A 143 -7.59 8.06 16.60
C GLY A 143 -6.25 7.51 16.11
N ILE A 144 -5.92 6.28 16.52
CA ILE A 144 -4.71 5.58 16.08
C ILE A 144 -4.83 5.15 14.62
N ALA A 145 -6.01 4.66 14.18
CA ALA A 145 -6.26 4.40 12.76
C ALA A 145 -6.05 5.67 11.90
N ALA A 146 -6.56 6.81 12.35
CA ALA A 146 -6.35 8.09 11.67
C ALA A 146 -4.87 8.50 11.61
N THR A 147 -4.11 8.22 12.68
CA THR A 147 -2.67 8.50 12.73
C THR A 147 -1.89 7.59 11.76
N MET A 148 -2.25 6.31 11.65
CA MET A 148 -1.66 5.38 10.67
C MET A 148 -1.92 5.86 9.23
N VAL A 149 -3.12 6.37 8.94
CA VAL A 149 -3.44 6.95 7.63
C VAL A 149 -2.58 8.19 7.35
N ARG A 150 -2.32 9.05 8.34
CA ARG A 150 -1.41 10.20 8.20
C ARG A 150 0.01 9.76 7.86
N ILE A 151 0.54 8.77 8.57
CA ILE A 151 1.88 8.20 8.28
C ILE A 151 1.93 7.64 6.87
N GLY A 152 0.90 6.89 6.45
CA GLY A 152 0.75 6.41 5.07
C GLY A 152 0.71 7.56 4.06
N GLY A 153 0.00 8.65 4.36
CA GLY A 153 -0.04 9.87 3.55
C GLY A 153 1.33 10.50 3.37
N VAL A 154 2.14 10.60 4.44
CA VAL A 154 3.53 11.09 4.38
C VAL A 154 4.39 10.19 3.49
N ALA A 155 4.26 8.87 3.64
CA ALA A 155 4.99 7.90 2.82
C ALA A 155 4.63 8.04 1.32
N LEU A 156 3.34 8.21 1.00
CA LEU A 156 2.88 8.44 -0.37
C LEU A 156 3.38 9.78 -0.94
N LEU A 157 3.45 10.83 -0.13
CA LEU A 157 4.04 12.11 -0.53
C LEU A 157 5.52 11.94 -0.87
N PHE A 158 6.27 11.28 0.00
CA PHE A 158 7.69 11.00 -0.24
C PHE A 158 7.89 10.19 -1.52
N ASN A 159 7.09 9.16 -1.74
CA ASN A 159 7.12 8.35 -2.95
C ASN A 159 6.79 9.18 -4.20
N GLY A 160 5.72 9.99 -4.15
CA GLY A 160 5.32 10.87 -5.25
C GLY A 160 6.38 11.91 -5.61
N ILE A 161 7.03 12.53 -4.62
CA ILE A 161 8.14 13.48 -4.82
C ILE A 161 9.35 12.76 -5.45
N SER A 162 9.68 11.58 -4.92
CA SER A 162 10.79 10.76 -5.41
C SER A 162 10.60 10.37 -6.89
N ASP A 163 9.40 9.92 -7.25
CA ASP A 163 9.04 9.57 -8.62
C ASP A 163 9.12 10.77 -9.57
N LEU A 164 8.69 11.96 -9.13
CA LEU A 164 8.82 13.18 -9.93
C LEU A 164 10.27 13.55 -10.16
N TRP A 165 11.13 13.39 -9.16
CA TRP A 165 12.55 13.72 -9.26
C TRP A 165 13.30 12.77 -10.19
N ILE A 166 13.03 11.47 -10.08
CA ILE A 166 13.58 10.44 -10.96
C ILE A 166 13.12 10.66 -12.41
N ASN A 167 11.86 10.97 -12.62
CA ASN A 167 11.29 11.18 -13.95
C ASN A 167 11.91 12.40 -14.66
N ARG A 168 12.25 13.47 -13.92
CA ARG A 168 12.95 14.64 -14.48
C ARG A 168 14.36 14.28 -14.99
N ARG A 169 15.08 13.42 -14.27
CA ARG A 169 16.42 12.98 -14.71
C ARG A 169 16.35 12.11 -15.96
N VAL A 170 15.43 11.16 -16.02
CA VAL A 170 15.24 10.28 -17.18
C VAL A 170 14.89 11.06 -18.44
N ASP A 171 14.01 12.08 -18.34
CA ASP A 171 13.66 12.95 -19.47
C ASP A 171 14.87 13.76 -19.99
N GLN A 172 15.79 14.16 -19.12
CA GLN A 172 17.02 14.85 -19.50
C GLN A 172 18.00 13.93 -20.24
N TYR A 173 18.21 12.72 -19.76
CA TYR A 173 19.04 11.72 -20.44
C TYR A 173 18.49 11.36 -21.82
N ALA A 174 17.19 11.14 -21.93
CA ALA A 174 16.54 10.84 -23.21
C ALA A 174 16.63 12.00 -24.22
N LYS A 175 16.60 13.25 -23.77
CA LYS A 175 16.80 14.43 -24.63
C LYS A 175 18.25 14.54 -25.10
N ASN A 176 19.21 14.27 -24.24
CA ASN A 176 20.63 14.32 -24.56
C ASN A 176 21.02 13.24 -25.60
N LEU A 177 20.53 12.00 -25.40
CA LEU A 177 20.74 10.93 -26.39
C LEU A 177 20.16 11.26 -27.76
N ARG A 178 18.95 11.85 -27.81
CA ARG A 178 18.33 12.28 -29.07
C ARG A 178 19.09 13.42 -29.73
N ARG A 179 19.69 14.29 -28.94
CA ARG A 179 20.50 15.43 -29.45
C ARG A 179 21.81 14.92 -30.04
N ASN A 180 22.48 13.98 -29.37
CA ASN A 180 23.71 13.35 -29.84
C ASN A 180 23.48 12.53 -31.14
N ASN A 181 22.41 11.74 -31.20
CA ASN A 181 22.08 10.96 -32.39
C ASN A 181 21.70 11.85 -33.60
N ARG A 182 21.09 13.02 -33.34
CA ARG A 182 20.82 14.02 -34.43
C ARG A 182 22.09 14.72 -34.89
N ALA A 183 23.03 14.97 -34.01
CA ALA A 183 24.32 15.56 -34.34
C ALA A 183 25.18 14.57 -35.18
N ALA A 184 25.22 13.29 -34.77
CA ALA A 184 25.91 12.23 -35.50
C ALA A 184 25.31 11.96 -36.87
N GLY A 185 23.97 11.99 -37.01
CA GLY A 185 23.28 11.82 -38.30
C GLY A 185 23.47 13.00 -39.27
N ARG A 186 23.75 14.22 -38.79
CA ARG A 186 24.08 15.37 -39.62
C ARG A 186 25.52 15.37 -40.10
N GLY A 187 26.45 14.78 -39.34
CA GLY A 187 27.85 14.65 -39.75
C GLY A 187 28.07 13.64 -40.88
N SER A 188 27.17 12.68 -41.03
CA SER A 188 27.27 11.60 -42.03
C SER A 188 26.75 11.98 -43.43
N SER A 189 26.03 13.10 -43.60
CA SER A 189 25.44 13.47 -44.89
C SER A 189 26.27 14.48 -45.69
N SER A 190 27.44 14.91 -45.19
CA SER A 190 28.29 15.93 -45.82
C SER A 190 29.65 15.39 -46.33
N GLY A 191 29.77 14.08 -46.51
CA GLY A 191 30.99 13.43 -46.95
C GLY A 191 30.74 12.31 -47.95
N SER A 192 30.27 12.66 -49.17
CA SER A 192 30.31 11.74 -50.28
C SER A 192 31.68 11.90 -50.96
N GLY A 193 32.51 10.85 -50.86
CA GLY A 193 33.73 10.68 -51.65
C GLY A 193 34.94 10.27 -50.83
N GLY A 194 35.26 8.97 -50.80
CA GLY A 194 36.53 8.49 -50.25
C GLY A 194 36.49 7.06 -49.75
N THR A 195 36.85 6.10 -50.59
CA THR A 195 37.20 4.71 -50.29
C THR A 195 38.25 4.65 -49.17
N GLY A 196 37.94 3.93 -48.07
CA GLY A 196 38.91 3.69 -47.01
C GLY A 196 38.40 2.69 -46.00
N SER A 197 38.79 1.44 -46.17
CA SER A 197 38.67 0.37 -45.15
C SER A 197 39.25 0.83 -43.81
N SER A 198 38.42 0.92 -42.77
CA SER A 198 38.94 1.09 -41.42
C SER A 198 38.22 0.13 -40.48
N ARG A 199 39.02 -0.74 -39.86
CA ARG A 199 38.72 -1.71 -38.81
C ARG A 199 37.87 -1.06 -37.73
N ARG A 200 36.77 -1.69 -37.38
CA ARG A 200 36.02 -1.43 -36.13
C ARG A 200 36.89 -1.86 -34.96
N ASP A 201 37.36 -0.88 -34.23
CA ASP A 201 37.94 -1.08 -32.89
C ASP A 201 36.79 -1.27 -31.92
N THR A 202 36.66 -2.48 -31.37
CA THR A 202 35.58 -2.91 -30.48
C THR A 202 36.01 -2.80 -29.00
N SER A 203 36.62 -1.66 -28.64
CA SER A 203 37.02 -1.42 -27.25
C SER A 203 36.38 -0.14 -26.69
N ASP A 204 35.07 -0.07 -26.71
CA ASP A 204 34.31 0.92 -25.93
C ASP A 204 33.59 0.18 -24.78
N PRO A 205 34.07 0.33 -23.52
CA PRO A 205 33.54 -0.44 -22.38
C PRO A 205 32.16 0.02 -21.91
N ASP A 206 31.54 1.04 -22.53
CA ASP A 206 30.28 1.63 -22.08
C ASP A 206 29.03 1.22 -22.88
N ILE A 207 29.20 0.28 -23.84
CA ILE A 207 28.02 -0.30 -24.53
C ILE A 207 27.56 -1.50 -23.72
N ILE A 208 26.64 -1.25 -22.80
CA ILE A 208 25.86 -2.31 -22.16
C ILE A 208 24.93 -2.88 -23.22
N ASP A 209 25.29 -4.03 -23.77
CA ASP A 209 24.48 -4.79 -24.72
C ASP A 209 23.13 -5.12 -24.11
N ALA A 210 22.05 -4.64 -24.73
CA ALA A 210 20.67 -4.89 -24.32
C ALA A 210 20.24 -6.36 -24.44
N GLU A 211 21.12 -7.26 -24.92
CA GLU A 211 20.86 -8.68 -25.05
C GLU A 211 21.01 -9.47 -23.76
N ASN A 212 21.73 -8.94 -22.78
CA ASN A 212 22.05 -9.67 -21.53
C ASN A 212 20.93 -9.60 -20.46
N TYR A 213 19.79 -8.99 -20.76
CA TYR A 213 18.64 -8.94 -19.84
C TYR A 213 17.56 -10.01 -20.11
N ARG A 214 17.83 -10.96 -21.01
CA ARG A 214 16.86 -12.05 -21.31
C ARG A 214 17.10 -13.35 -20.55
N GLU A 215 18.16 -13.45 -19.76
CA GLU A 215 18.54 -14.69 -19.08
C GLU A 215 18.68 -14.58 -17.54
N LEU A 216 18.00 -13.59 -16.92
CA LEU A 216 17.91 -13.53 -15.45
C LEU A 216 16.44 -13.52 -15.01
#